data_729b9264c9dc95898a30a51de58fc09f
#
_entry.id   729b9264c9dc95898a30a51de58fc09f
#
_cell.length_a   1.000
_cell.length_b   1.000
_cell.length_c   1.000
_cell.angle_alpha   90.00
_cell.angle_beta   90.00
_cell.angle_gamma   90.00
#
_symmetry.space_group_name_H-M   'P 1'
#
loop_
_entity.id
_entity.type
_entity.pdbx_description
1 polymer ?
#
loop_
_entity_poly.entity_id
_entity_poly.type
_entity_poly.pdbx_seq_one_letter_code
_entity_poly.pdbx_strand_id
1 'polypeptide(L)'
;MHSGAVNFAHPRTGALFDSPVPPGTGWPGDPATAGTAVASEQAQVAAMAGAAISLAQLDAEVSVCRACPRLVEWREQAALTKRRSFADQPYWGRPVPGWGAARPRLMVVGLAPAANGANRTGRVFTGDRSGDVLHAALHRAGLASSPISVDAADGLTLNGTRVVAAVRCAPPANAPTPVERSTCAPWLTAEWLLTGADVRVILALGAFGWRSALDMVRSGGGVVPRPQPKFGHGAAATLLTDRGEVMLLGCYHPSQQNTFTGKLTTAMLDDVFGKASKMADIR
;
A
#
# COMPACT_ATOMS: atom_id res chain seq x y z
N MET A 1 32.57 19.49 -4.23
CA MET A 1 31.67 20.53 -3.69
C MET A 1 30.53 19.79 -3.00
N HIS A 2 30.53 19.78 -1.66
CA HIS A 2 29.44 19.20 -0.90
C HIS A 2 28.26 20.19 -1.04
N SER A 3 27.28 19.86 -1.86
CA SER A 3 25.97 20.52 -1.81
C SER A 3 25.46 20.31 -0.38
N GLY A 4 25.35 21.37 0.40
CA GLY A 4 24.79 21.29 1.74
C GLY A 4 23.42 20.62 1.67
N ALA A 5 23.23 19.53 2.38
CA ALA A 5 21.96 18.83 2.48
C ALA A 5 20.92 19.83 3.01
N VAL A 6 19.91 20.11 2.22
CA VAL A 6 18.82 20.99 2.64
C VAL A 6 17.83 20.12 3.39
N ASN A 7 17.87 20.17 4.72
CA ASN A 7 16.93 19.50 5.58
C ASN A 7 15.58 20.21 5.59
N PHE A 8 14.51 19.46 5.59
CA PHE A 8 13.14 19.94 5.62
C PHE A 8 12.45 19.51 6.92
N ALA A 9 11.67 20.41 7.50
CA ALA A 9 10.90 20.10 8.70
C ALA A 9 9.68 19.22 8.36
N HIS A 10 9.54 18.11 9.07
CA HIS A 10 8.31 17.29 8.98
C HIS A 10 7.12 18.09 9.51
N PRO A 11 6.02 18.22 8.76
CA PRO A 11 4.96 19.19 9.05
C PRO A 11 4.25 18.97 10.40
N ARG A 12 4.33 17.77 10.96
CA ARG A 12 3.68 17.43 12.22
C ARG A 12 4.67 17.34 13.39
N THR A 13 5.82 16.73 13.19
CA THR A 13 6.80 16.50 14.29
C THR A 13 7.81 17.62 14.43
N GLY A 14 8.00 18.45 13.40
CA GLY A 14 9.05 19.47 13.33
C GLY A 14 10.47 18.90 13.18
N ALA A 15 10.65 17.59 13.21
CA ALA A 15 11.95 16.94 13.01
C ALA A 15 12.46 17.20 11.59
N LEU A 16 13.77 17.38 11.46
CA LEU A 16 14.42 17.69 10.19
C LEU A 16 14.84 16.41 9.46
N PHE A 17 14.53 16.33 8.17
CA PHE A 17 14.87 15.20 7.32
C PHE A 17 15.40 15.63 5.97
N ASP A 18 16.29 14.82 5.41
CA ASP A 18 16.64 14.87 3.99
C ASP A 18 15.45 14.40 3.13
N SER A 19 15.56 14.63 1.83
CA SER A 19 14.55 14.19 0.85
C SER A 19 15.26 13.66 -0.42
N PRO A 20 15.20 12.34 -0.69
CA PRO A 20 14.52 11.24 0.05
C PRO A 20 15.03 11.04 1.47
N VAL A 21 14.15 10.55 2.36
CA VAL A 21 14.49 10.26 3.77
C VAL A 21 15.40 9.04 3.85
N PRO A 22 16.63 9.14 4.45
CA PRO A 22 17.46 7.97 4.67
C PRO A 22 16.83 7.01 5.68
N PRO A 23 17.06 5.68 5.56
CA PRO A 23 16.53 4.71 6.51
C PRO A 23 17.13 4.89 7.91
N GLY A 24 16.31 4.70 8.94
CA GLY A 24 16.72 4.76 10.33
C GLY A 24 17.02 6.16 10.88
N THR A 25 16.54 7.23 10.22
CA THR A 25 16.72 8.61 10.66
C THR A 25 15.60 9.13 11.56
N GLY A 26 14.66 8.26 11.97
CA GLY A 26 13.57 8.62 12.88
C GLY A 26 12.30 9.14 12.20
N TRP A 27 12.15 8.91 10.88
CA TRP A 27 10.87 9.19 10.23
C TRP A 27 9.74 8.42 10.91
N PRO A 28 8.57 9.06 11.16
CA PRO A 28 7.46 8.38 11.80
C PRO A 28 7.04 7.09 11.09
N GLY A 29 7.04 5.98 11.83
CA GLY A 29 6.68 4.67 11.27
C GLY A 29 7.72 4.05 10.33
N ASP A 30 8.96 4.58 10.25
CA ASP A 30 10.04 3.94 9.48
C ASP A 30 10.39 2.58 10.09
N PRO A 31 10.14 1.45 9.39
CA PRO A 31 10.48 0.13 9.91
C PRO A 31 11.96 -0.22 9.73
N ALA A 32 12.69 0.53 8.89
CA ALA A 32 14.08 0.22 8.55
C ALA A 32 15.08 0.91 9.48
N THR A 33 16.25 0.32 9.55
CA THR A 33 17.48 0.89 10.13
C THR A 33 18.51 1.10 9.02
N ALA A 34 19.61 1.79 9.32
CA ALA A 34 20.73 1.96 8.39
C ALA A 34 21.36 0.61 7.95
N GLY A 35 21.20 -0.46 8.76
CA GLY A 35 21.71 -1.81 8.46
C GLY A 35 20.69 -2.75 7.79
N THR A 36 19.50 -2.28 7.45
CA THR A 36 18.49 -3.13 6.80
C THR A 36 18.96 -3.58 5.42
N ALA A 37 18.84 -4.88 5.15
CA ALA A 37 19.26 -5.48 3.87
C ALA A 37 18.45 -4.92 2.69
N VAL A 38 19.13 -4.66 1.56
CA VAL A 38 18.57 -4.02 0.37
C VAL A 38 18.52 -5.02 -0.77
N ALA A 39 17.33 -5.29 -1.31
CA ALA A 39 17.16 -6.00 -2.56
C ALA A 39 17.41 -5.04 -3.74
N SER A 40 18.35 -5.39 -4.61
CA SER A 40 18.76 -4.59 -5.79
C SER A 40 18.31 -5.19 -7.12
N GLU A 41 17.79 -6.43 -7.12
CA GLU A 41 17.32 -7.16 -8.28
C GLU A 41 16.15 -8.10 -7.95
N GLN A 42 15.45 -8.58 -8.97
CA GLN A 42 14.27 -9.45 -8.82
C GLN A 42 14.55 -10.73 -8.03
N ALA A 43 15.70 -11.38 -8.27
CA ALA A 43 16.06 -12.61 -7.57
C ALA A 43 16.23 -12.39 -6.06
N GLN A 44 16.83 -11.25 -5.67
CA GLN A 44 16.97 -10.88 -4.26
C GLN A 44 15.62 -10.56 -3.62
N VAL A 45 14.70 -9.89 -4.33
CA VAL A 45 13.33 -9.69 -3.85
C VAL A 45 12.65 -11.02 -3.56
N ALA A 46 12.74 -11.99 -4.48
CA ALA A 46 12.14 -13.29 -4.28
C ALA A 46 12.75 -14.05 -3.10
N ALA A 47 14.09 -14.02 -2.97
CA ALA A 47 14.80 -14.69 -1.88
C ALA A 47 14.46 -14.06 -0.51
N MET A 48 14.53 -12.73 -0.38
CA MET A 48 14.26 -12.04 0.87
C MET A 48 12.79 -12.18 1.26
N ALA A 49 11.85 -12.01 0.32
CA ALA A 49 10.43 -12.21 0.58
C ALA A 49 10.11 -13.64 1.05
N GLY A 50 10.76 -14.65 0.44
CA GLY A 50 10.61 -16.05 0.84
C GLY A 50 11.25 -16.40 2.18
N ALA A 51 12.24 -15.63 2.63
CA ALA A 51 12.93 -15.81 3.89
C ALA A 51 12.35 -14.97 5.04
N ALA A 52 11.41 -14.05 4.78
CA ALA A 52 10.83 -13.18 5.79
C ALA A 52 10.01 -13.99 6.81
N ILE A 53 10.38 -13.90 8.09
CA ILE A 53 9.74 -14.63 9.18
C ILE A 53 8.81 -13.76 10.04
N SER A 54 8.81 -12.45 9.80
CA SER A 54 7.93 -11.52 10.50
C SER A 54 7.53 -10.34 9.62
N LEU A 55 6.39 -9.76 9.95
CA LEU A 55 5.90 -8.56 9.28
C LEU A 55 6.85 -7.36 9.45
N ALA A 56 7.44 -7.22 10.62
CA ALA A 56 8.40 -6.14 10.89
C ALA A 56 9.65 -6.25 10.00
N GLN A 57 10.19 -7.47 9.84
CA GLN A 57 11.30 -7.71 8.90
C GLN A 57 10.88 -7.39 7.46
N LEU A 58 9.74 -7.92 7.03
CA LEU A 58 9.22 -7.69 5.68
C LEU A 58 9.02 -6.20 5.39
N ASP A 59 8.37 -5.47 6.29
CA ASP A 59 8.11 -4.04 6.13
C ASP A 59 9.43 -3.23 6.07
N ALA A 60 10.44 -3.62 6.86
CA ALA A 60 11.77 -3.00 6.83
C ALA A 60 12.45 -3.22 5.47
N GLU A 61 12.55 -4.47 5.01
CA GLU A 61 13.19 -4.83 3.74
C GLU A 61 12.46 -4.24 2.53
N VAL A 62 11.12 -4.25 2.53
CA VAL A 62 10.30 -3.58 1.53
C VAL A 62 10.67 -2.10 1.44
N SER A 63 10.78 -1.42 2.60
CA SER A 63 10.96 0.03 2.65
C SER A 63 12.28 0.54 2.11
N VAL A 64 13.27 -0.34 1.93
CA VAL A 64 14.60 -0.02 1.36
C VAL A 64 14.89 -0.67 0.01
N CYS A 65 13.92 -1.41 -0.57
CA CYS A 65 14.10 -2.13 -1.84
C CYS A 65 14.45 -1.18 -3.00
N ARG A 66 15.39 -1.62 -3.86
CA ARG A 66 15.89 -0.88 -5.03
C ARG A 66 15.88 -1.71 -6.32
N ALA A 67 15.13 -2.82 -6.37
CA ALA A 67 15.17 -3.80 -7.45
C ALA A 67 14.60 -3.34 -8.81
N CYS A 68 13.93 -2.16 -8.87
CA CYS A 68 13.34 -1.62 -10.09
C CYS A 68 13.98 -0.27 -10.42
N PRO A 69 15.05 -0.19 -11.24
CA PRO A 69 15.82 1.05 -11.47
C PRO A 69 14.94 2.23 -11.89
N ARG A 70 13.99 2.04 -12.85
CA ARG A 70 13.10 3.10 -13.32
C ARG A 70 12.20 3.65 -12.18
N LEU A 71 11.72 2.78 -11.29
CA LEU A 71 10.90 3.20 -10.16
C LEU A 71 11.74 3.90 -9.08
N VAL A 72 12.96 3.44 -8.86
CA VAL A 72 13.93 4.08 -7.95
C VAL A 72 14.22 5.50 -8.42
N GLU A 73 14.61 5.66 -9.68
CA GLU A 73 14.89 6.96 -10.27
C GLU A 73 13.68 7.90 -10.16
N TRP A 74 12.50 7.45 -10.56
CA TRP A 74 11.29 8.26 -10.54
C TRP A 74 10.88 8.71 -9.15
N ARG A 75 10.82 7.78 -8.18
CA ARG A 75 10.39 8.12 -6.81
C ARG A 75 11.35 9.08 -6.11
N GLU A 76 12.67 8.88 -6.32
CA GLU A 76 13.72 9.74 -5.76
C GLU A 76 13.73 11.11 -6.45
N GLN A 77 13.61 11.13 -7.78
CA GLN A 77 13.47 12.38 -8.52
C GLN A 77 12.23 13.18 -8.07
N ALA A 78 11.08 12.52 -7.87
CA ALA A 78 9.89 13.16 -7.34
C ALA A 78 10.10 13.72 -5.93
N ALA A 79 10.92 13.06 -5.10
CA ALA A 79 11.27 13.51 -3.76
C ALA A 79 12.23 14.73 -3.77
N LEU A 80 13.07 14.83 -4.79
CA LEU A 80 13.99 15.97 -4.97
C LEU A 80 13.29 17.19 -5.59
N THR A 81 12.55 16.98 -6.69
CA THR A 81 11.89 18.08 -7.43
C THR A 81 10.64 18.59 -6.73
N LYS A 82 9.94 17.73 -5.99
CA LYS A 82 8.74 18.03 -5.22
C LYS A 82 7.63 18.75 -6.02
N ARG A 83 6.42 18.66 -5.56
CA ARG A 83 5.35 19.53 -6.04
C ARG A 83 5.44 20.88 -5.32
N ARG A 84 5.19 21.99 -6.02
CA ARG A 84 5.24 23.35 -5.46
C ARG A 84 4.48 23.49 -4.13
N SER A 85 3.32 22.86 -4.00
CA SER A 85 2.51 22.91 -2.76
C SER A 85 3.11 22.13 -1.58
N PHE A 86 4.21 21.39 -1.77
CA PHE A 86 4.92 20.62 -0.76
C PHE A 86 6.43 20.82 -0.82
N ALA A 87 6.88 21.96 -1.40
CA ALA A 87 8.29 22.24 -1.63
C ALA A 87 9.10 22.39 -0.32
N ASP A 88 8.42 22.78 0.74
CA ASP A 88 8.96 23.00 2.09
C ASP A 88 8.94 21.75 2.97
N GLN A 89 8.42 20.61 2.47
CA GLN A 89 8.29 19.36 3.23
C GLN A 89 9.32 18.33 2.78
N PRO A 90 9.81 17.46 3.68
CA PRO A 90 10.58 16.29 3.29
C PRO A 90 9.66 15.28 2.60
N TYR A 91 10.22 14.49 1.67
CA TYR A 91 9.55 13.36 1.06
C TYR A 91 10.21 12.06 1.50
N TRP A 92 9.40 11.08 1.85
CA TRP A 92 9.85 9.72 2.11
C TRP A 92 10.72 9.18 0.99
N GLY A 93 10.26 9.22 -0.27
CA GLY A 93 11.03 8.90 -1.48
C GLY A 93 11.49 7.44 -1.58
N ARG A 94 10.99 6.55 -0.73
CA ARG A 94 11.33 5.13 -0.66
C ARG A 94 10.11 4.25 -0.96
N PRO A 95 10.24 2.91 -1.11
CA PRO A 95 9.09 2.03 -1.18
C PRO A 95 8.22 2.15 0.06
N VAL A 96 6.92 2.00 -0.11
CA VAL A 96 5.95 2.13 0.97
C VAL A 96 5.47 0.74 1.38
N PRO A 97 5.76 0.28 2.60
CA PRO A 97 5.26 -0.99 3.12
C PRO A 97 3.73 -0.93 3.32
N GLY A 98 3.12 -2.08 3.55
CA GLY A 98 1.74 -2.13 4.03
C GLY A 98 1.62 -1.56 5.45
N TRP A 99 0.41 -1.18 5.86
CA TRP A 99 0.18 -0.70 7.21
C TRP A 99 -1.20 -1.06 7.75
N GLY A 100 -1.36 -0.99 9.06
CA GLY A 100 -2.57 -1.36 9.77
C GLY A 100 -2.38 -2.58 10.66
N ALA A 101 -3.43 -3.36 10.85
CA ALA A 101 -3.41 -4.50 11.76
C ALA A 101 -2.36 -5.55 11.34
N ALA A 102 -1.60 -6.09 12.31
CA ALA A 102 -0.67 -7.19 12.07
C ALA A 102 -1.41 -8.52 11.83
N ARG A 103 -2.62 -8.68 12.38
CA ARG A 103 -3.54 -9.81 12.16
C ARG A 103 -4.87 -9.27 11.62
N PRO A 104 -4.93 -8.88 10.34
CA PRO A 104 -6.12 -8.30 9.76
C PRO A 104 -7.19 -9.35 9.46
N ARG A 105 -8.45 -8.97 9.61
CA ARG A 105 -9.61 -9.69 9.07
C ARG A 105 -9.98 -9.20 7.67
N LEU A 106 -9.61 -7.95 7.35
CA LEU A 106 -9.79 -7.32 6.04
C LEU A 106 -8.44 -6.86 5.48
N MET A 107 -8.10 -7.31 4.27
CA MET A 107 -6.95 -6.81 3.53
C MET A 107 -7.43 -5.96 2.34
N VAL A 108 -7.03 -4.69 2.29
CA VAL A 108 -7.33 -3.79 1.17
C VAL A 108 -6.13 -3.73 0.24
N VAL A 109 -6.32 -4.11 -1.03
CA VAL A 109 -5.24 -4.21 -2.02
C VAL A 109 -5.41 -3.14 -3.10
N GLY A 110 -4.47 -2.21 -3.18
CA GLY A 110 -4.41 -1.18 -4.21
C GLY A 110 -3.32 -1.41 -5.25
N LEU A 111 -3.11 -0.42 -6.12
CA LEU A 111 -2.12 -0.49 -7.21
C LEU A 111 -0.71 -0.15 -6.72
N ALA A 112 -0.49 1.13 -6.41
CA ALA A 112 0.83 1.70 -6.12
C ALA A 112 0.72 3.05 -5.41
N PRO A 113 1.79 3.50 -4.71
CA PRO A 113 1.90 4.85 -4.17
C PRO A 113 1.79 5.93 -5.26
N ALA A 114 1.15 7.04 -4.94
CA ALA A 114 1.21 8.25 -5.77
C ALA A 114 2.48 9.06 -5.45
N ALA A 115 3.07 9.70 -6.46
CA ALA A 115 4.33 10.43 -6.32
C ALA A 115 4.29 11.55 -5.26
N ASN A 116 3.18 12.27 -5.14
CA ASN A 116 2.97 13.34 -4.15
C ASN A 116 2.05 12.92 -2.98
N GLY A 117 1.60 11.67 -2.95
CA GLY A 117 0.84 11.04 -1.88
C GLY A 117 1.75 10.20 -0.99
N ALA A 118 1.61 8.87 -1.07
CA ALA A 118 2.35 7.94 -0.24
C ALA A 118 3.88 7.98 -0.45
N ASN A 119 4.38 8.34 -1.65
CA ASN A 119 5.81 8.58 -1.85
C ASN A 119 6.33 9.82 -1.08
N ARG A 120 5.45 10.76 -0.74
CA ARG A 120 5.78 11.88 0.15
C ARG A 120 5.66 11.50 1.62
N THR A 121 4.58 10.83 2.01
CA THR A 121 4.21 10.62 3.41
C THR A 121 4.77 9.35 4.05
N GLY A 122 5.22 8.38 3.24
CA GLY A 122 5.69 7.07 3.72
C GLY A 122 4.56 6.09 4.11
N ARG A 123 3.28 6.46 3.97
CA ARG A 123 2.14 5.60 4.29
C ARG A 123 1.20 5.45 3.08
N VAL A 124 0.85 4.20 2.75
CA VAL A 124 0.00 3.88 1.60
C VAL A 124 -1.36 4.59 1.69
N PHE A 125 -1.87 5.08 0.56
CA PHE A 125 -3.11 5.87 0.47
C PHE A 125 -3.17 7.07 1.42
N THR A 126 -2.05 7.77 1.62
CA THR A 126 -1.98 8.93 2.52
C THR A 126 -1.41 10.14 1.80
N GLY A 127 -2.08 11.28 1.96
CA GLY A 127 -1.59 12.57 1.46
C GLY A 127 -1.94 12.87 0.00
N ASP A 128 -2.92 12.17 -0.57
CA ASP A 128 -3.52 12.47 -1.87
C ASP A 128 -5.04 12.25 -1.85
N ARG A 129 -5.71 12.71 -2.90
CA ARG A 129 -7.18 12.65 -3.01
C ARG A 129 -7.75 11.24 -2.94
N SER A 130 -7.04 10.24 -3.47
CA SER A 130 -7.49 8.84 -3.40
C SER A 130 -7.47 8.34 -1.97
N GLY A 131 -6.46 8.75 -1.21
CA GLY A 131 -6.35 8.49 0.22
C GLY A 131 -7.47 9.15 1.02
N ASP A 132 -7.77 10.43 0.76
CA ASP A 132 -8.87 11.15 1.42
C ASP A 132 -10.20 10.40 1.26
N VAL A 133 -10.52 10.00 0.03
CA VAL A 133 -11.75 9.26 -0.29
C VAL A 133 -11.77 7.88 0.38
N LEU A 134 -10.65 7.16 0.35
CA LEU A 134 -10.52 5.84 0.96
C LEU A 134 -10.68 5.90 2.48
N HIS A 135 -9.95 6.78 3.15
CA HIS A 135 -9.99 6.86 4.62
C HIS A 135 -11.34 7.35 5.14
N ALA A 136 -11.99 8.27 4.43
CA ALA A 136 -13.36 8.66 4.75
C ALA A 136 -14.35 7.47 4.67
N ALA A 137 -14.20 6.59 3.66
CA ALA A 137 -15.02 5.39 3.55
C ALA A 137 -14.69 4.34 4.62
N LEU A 138 -13.39 4.10 4.90
CA LEU A 138 -12.96 3.23 5.99
C LEU A 138 -13.53 3.67 7.35
N HIS A 139 -13.49 4.98 7.63
CA HIS A 139 -14.01 5.53 8.88
C HIS A 139 -15.54 5.33 9.00
N ARG A 140 -16.31 5.62 7.94
CA ARG A 140 -17.77 5.39 7.95
C ARG A 140 -18.14 3.93 8.13
N ALA A 141 -17.28 3.01 7.69
CA ALA A 141 -17.45 1.57 7.86
C ALA A 141 -16.93 1.03 9.22
N GLY A 142 -16.42 1.89 10.12
CA GLY A 142 -15.86 1.49 11.42
C GLY A 142 -14.47 0.87 11.35
N LEU A 143 -13.79 0.98 10.20
CA LEU A 143 -12.50 0.36 9.90
C LEU A 143 -11.29 1.27 10.14
N ALA A 144 -11.51 2.55 10.42
CA ALA A 144 -10.48 3.54 10.73
C ALA A 144 -10.91 4.46 11.86
N SER A 145 -9.98 4.89 12.72
CA SER A 145 -10.24 5.78 13.85
C SER A 145 -10.57 7.23 13.45
N SER A 146 -10.21 7.63 12.23
CA SER A 146 -10.43 8.99 11.69
C SER A 146 -10.74 8.93 10.19
N PRO A 147 -11.56 9.86 9.66
CA PRO A 147 -11.80 9.98 8.23
C PRO A 147 -10.64 10.62 7.45
N ILE A 148 -9.63 11.14 8.14
CA ILE A 148 -8.52 11.92 7.58
C ILE A 148 -7.22 11.17 7.80
N SER A 149 -6.40 11.07 6.73
CA SER A 149 -5.06 10.49 6.75
C SER A 149 -4.08 11.48 6.12
N VAL A 150 -3.21 12.07 6.94
CA VAL A 150 -2.31 13.18 6.53
C VAL A 150 -0.88 12.70 6.34
N ASP A 151 -0.36 11.98 7.34
CA ASP A 151 1.01 11.44 7.37
C ASP A 151 1.12 10.28 8.37
N ALA A 152 2.30 9.66 8.48
CA ALA A 152 2.51 8.53 9.37
C ALA A 152 2.48 8.89 10.87
N ALA A 153 2.54 10.18 11.23
CA ALA A 153 2.51 10.67 12.62
C ALA A 153 1.14 11.20 13.06
N ASP A 154 0.08 11.01 12.28
CA ASP A 154 -1.23 11.60 12.55
C ASP A 154 -2.07 10.87 13.62
N GLY A 155 -1.59 9.74 14.13
CA GLY A 155 -2.28 8.93 15.14
C GLY A 155 -3.44 8.08 14.59
N LEU A 156 -3.65 8.08 13.26
CA LEU A 156 -4.67 7.24 12.63
C LEU A 156 -4.36 5.75 12.87
N THR A 157 -5.38 4.99 13.23
CA THR A 157 -5.30 3.53 13.37
C THR A 157 -6.38 2.85 12.52
N LEU A 158 -6.12 1.61 12.10
CA LEU A 158 -7.06 0.76 11.38
C LEU A 158 -7.54 -0.37 12.29
N ASN A 159 -8.87 -0.56 12.32
CA ASN A 159 -9.50 -1.63 13.08
C ASN A 159 -9.57 -2.90 12.21
N GLY A 160 -8.91 -3.99 12.65
CA GLY A 160 -8.92 -5.29 11.98
C GLY A 160 -8.58 -5.27 10.48
N THR A 161 -8.00 -4.18 10.00
CA THR A 161 -7.78 -3.88 8.58
C THR A 161 -6.30 -3.62 8.30
N ARG A 162 -5.79 -4.15 7.18
CA ARG A 162 -4.48 -3.83 6.62
C ARG A 162 -4.62 -3.32 5.20
N VAL A 163 -3.92 -2.25 4.87
CA VAL A 163 -3.93 -1.64 3.54
C VAL A 163 -2.56 -1.82 2.89
N VAL A 164 -2.56 -2.36 1.68
CA VAL A 164 -1.34 -2.69 0.94
C VAL A 164 -1.42 -2.21 -0.52
N ALA A 165 -0.27 -1.96 -1.12
CA ALA A 165 -0.15 -1.71 -2.55
C ALA A 165 0.57 -2.89 -3.23
N ALA A 166 0.09 -3.32 -4.40
CA ALA A 166 0.69 -4.42 -5.15
C ALA A 166 2.11 -4.07 -5.66
N VAL A 167 2.35 -2.80 -5.98
CA VAL A 167 3.67 -2.24 -6.27
C VAL A 167 4.02 -1.22 -5.19
N ARG A 168 5.17 -1.36 -4.55
CA ARG A 168 5.53 -0.58 -3.35
C ARG A 168 6.14 0.80 -3.66
N CYS A 169 6.49 1.07 -4.90
CA CYS A 169 7.07 2.34 -5.36
C CYS A 169 6.07 3.12 -6.20
N ALA A 170 6.14 4.45 -6.13
CA ALA A 170 5.41 5.31 -7.07
C ALA A 170 5.93 5.10 -8.49
N PRO A 171 5.08 4.74 -9.47
CA PRO A 171 5.50 4.62 -10.86
C PRO A 171 5.22 5.91 -11.64
N PRO A 172 5.99 6.21 -12.70
CA PRO A 172 5.63 7.27 -13.65
C PRO A 172 4.20 7.09 -14.16
N ALA A 173 3.45 8.18 -14.25
CA ALA A 173 2.05 8.20 -14.71
C ALA A 173 1.11 7.20 -13.99
N ASN A 174 1.44 6.78 -12.76
CA ASN A 174 0.75 5.72 -12.01
C ASN A 174 0.64 4.39 -12.77
N ALA A 175 1.58 4.11 -13.68
CA ALA A 175 1.57 2.94 -14.55
C ALA A 175 2.86 2.10 -14.39
N PRO A 176 2.90 1.13 -13.47
CA PRO A 176 4.01 0.20 -13.36
C PRO A 176 4.02 -0.77 -14.56
N THR A 177 5.21 -1.08 -15.08
CA THR A 177 5.39 -2.07 -16.16
C THR A 177 5.07 -3.50 -15.70
N PRO A 178 4.82 -4.45 -16.61
CA PRO A 178 4.68 -5.86 -16.26
C PRO A 178 5.87 -6.42 -15.46
N VAL A 179 7.09 -6.04 -15.84
CA VAL A 179 8.32 -6.48 -15.15
C VAL A 179 8.37 -5.93 -13.72
N GLU A 180 8.08 -4.66 -13.50
CA GLU A 180 8.05 -4.06 -12.16
C GLU A 180 7.00 -4.71 -11.26
N ARG A 181 5.85 -5.09 -11.83
CA ARG A 181 4.80 -5.82 -11.12
C ARG A 181 5.27 -7.21 -10.69
N SER A 182 5.87 -7.97 -11.62
CA SER A 182 6.38 -9.32 -11.31
C SER A 182 7.55 -9.27 -10.32
N THR A 183 8.42 -8.27 -10.43
CA THR A 183 9.52 -8.05 -9.47
C THR A 183 9.00 -7.72 -8.07
N CYS A 184 7.92 -6.95 -7.95
CA CYS A 184 7.36 -6.54 -6.64
C CYS A 184 6.40 -7.57 -6.04
N ALA A 185 5.82 -8.48 -6.84
CA ALA A 185 4.80 -9.44 -6.40
C ALA A 185 5.23 -10.33 -5.22
N PRO A 186 6.49 -10.81 -5.11
CA PRO A 186 6.90 -11.61 -3.96
C PRO A 186 6.71 -10.90 -2.62
N TRP A 187 6.91 -9.59 -2.52
CA TRP A 187 6.64 -8.82 -1.31
C TRP A 187 5.17 -8.89 -0.88
N LEU A 188 4.24 -8.78 -1.86
CA LEU A 188 2.81 -8.88 -1.58
C LEU A 188 2.42 -10.30 -1.14
N THR A 189 3.00 -11.33 -1.77
CA THR A 189 2.78 -12.73 -1.40
C THR A 189 3.31 -13.04 -0.01
N ALA A 190 4.50 -12.56 0.34
CA ALA A 190 5.05 -12.73 1.68
C ALA A 190 4.19 -12.04 2.75
N GLU A 191 3.71 -10.83 2.48
CA GLU A 191 2.80 -10.12 3.38
C GLU A 191 1.49 -10.89 3.59
N TRP A 192 0.94 -11.46 2.52
CA TRP A 192 -0.22 -12.36 2.61
C TRP A 192 0.07 -13.60 3.48
N LEU A 193 1.19 -14.26 3.28
CA LEU A 193 1.57 -15.45 4.05
C LEU A 193 1.77 -15.15 5.54
N LEU A 194 2.31 -13.97 5.87
CA LEU A 194 2.53 -13.54 7.25
C LEU A 194 1.27 -13.03 7.96
N THR A 195 0.31 -12.45 7.21
CA THR A 195 -0.85 -11.76 7.79
C THR A 195 -2.17 -12.44 7.49
N GLY A 196 -2.24 -13.31 6.48
CA GLY A 196 -3.48 -13.84 5.92
C GLY A 196 -4.20 -14.86 6.81
N ALA A 197 -3.63 -15.26 7.96
CA ALA A 197 -4.23 -16.31 8.80
C ALA A 197 -5.66 -16.00 9.26
N ASP A 198 -5.95 -14.74 9.56
CA ASP A 198 -7.26 -14.29 10.05
C ASP A 198 -8.07 -13.54 8.97
N VAL A 199 -7.50 -13.34 7.77
CA VAL A 199 -8.18 -12.61 6.69
C VAL A 199 -9.38 -13.38 6.18
N ARG A 200 -10.55 -12.78 6.29
CA ARG A 200 -11.83 -13.28 5.75
C ARG A 200 -12.22 -12.62 4.45
N VAL A 201 -11.75 -11.37 4.26
CA VAL A 201 -12.09 -10.56 3.09
C VAL A 201 -10.85 -9.88 2.52
N ILE A 202 -10.69 -9.96 1.21
CA ILE A 202 -9.77 -9.15 0.43
C ILE A 202 -10.61 -8.15 -0.36
N LEU A 203 -10.41 -6.85 -0.13
CA LEU A 203 -11.05 -5.77 -0.88
C LEU A 203 -10.07 -5.20 -1.92
N ALA A 204 -10.34 -5.46 -3.20
CA ALA A 204 -9.49 -5.05 -4.29
C ALA A 204 -9.94 -3.70 -4.89
N LEU A 205 -9.06 -2.70 -4.86
CA LEU A 205 -9.30 -1.37 -5.42
C LEU A 205 -8.88 -1.32 -6.90
N GLY A 206 -9.86 -1.38 -7.78
CA GLY A 206 -9.68 -1.38 -9.23
C GLY A 206 -9.30 -2.75 -9.81
N ALA A 207 -9.38 -2.87 -11.13
CA ALA A 207 -9.07 -4.11 -11.86
C ALA A 207 -7.63 -4.61 -11.61
N PHE A 208 -6.73 -3.67 -11.30
CA PHE A 208 -5.35 -3.99 -11.01
C PHE A 208 -5.20 -4.65 -9.63
N GLY A 209 -5.80 -4.06 -8.58
CA GLY A 209 -5.84 -4.65 -7.24
C GLY A 209 -6.52 -6.03 -7.25
N TRP A 210 -7.59 -6.18 -8.04
CA TRP A 210 -8.28 -7.45 -8.22
C TRP A 210 -7.35 -8.55 -8.78
N ARG A 211 -6.66 -8.26 -9.88
CA ARG A 211 -5.71 -9.20 -10.48
C ARG A 211 -4.58 -9.54 -9.52
N SER A 212 -4.00 -8.53 -8.88
CA SER A 212 -2.93 -8.74 -7.91
C SER A 212 -3.36 -9.57 -6.71
N ALA A 213 -4.59 -9.41 -6.23
CA ALA A 213 -5.14 -10.23 -5.15
C ALA A 213 -5.32 -11.70 -5.58
N LEU A 214 -5.82 -11.96 -6.80
CA LEU A 214 -5.93 -13.31 -7.34
C LEU A 214 -4.55 -13.98 -7.50
N ASP A 215 -3.57 -13.23 -8.01
CA ASP A 215 -2.20 -13.74 -8.20
C ASP A 215 -1.51 -13.96 -6.85
N MET A 216 -1.70 -13.08 -5.87
CA MET A 216 -1.20 -13.21 -4.50
C MET A 216 -1.71 -14.48 -3.83
N VAL A 217 -3.02 -14.74 -3.88
CA VAL A 217 -3.62 -15.94 -3.28
C VAL A 217 -3.11 -17.20 -3.99
N ARG A 218 -3.02 -17.18 -5.33
CA ARG A 218 -2.48 -18.33 -6.11
C ARG A 218 -1.03 -18.60 -5.77
N SER A 219 -0.19 -17.56 -5.70
CA SER A 219 1.23 -17.70 -5.35
C SER A 219 1.45 -18.12 -3.91
N GLY A 220 0.50 -17.80 -3.01
CA GLY A 220 0.46 -18.28 -1.63
C GLY A 220 -0.12 -19.69 -1.46
N GLY A 221 -0.32 -20.45 -2.55
CA GLY A 221 -0.82 -21.83 -2.50
C GLY A 221 -2.35 -21.97 -2.53
N GLY A 222 -3.08 -20.87 -2.62
CA GLY A 222 -4.55 -20.89 -2.69
C GLY A 222 -5.09 -21.20 -4.09
N VAL A 223 -6.38 -21.54 -4.15
CA VAL A 223 -7.10 -21.91 -5.38
C VAL A 223 -8.00 -20.76 -5.81
N VAL A 224 -7.80 -20.33 -7.05
CA VAL A 224 -8.64 -19.33 -7.74
C VAL A 224 -9.62 -20.07 -8.65
N PRO A 225 -10.93 -19.76 -8.60
CA PRO A 225 -11.94 -20.41 -9.45
C PRO A 225 -11.61 -20.32 -10.95
N ARG A 226 -12.10 -21.32 -11.70
CA ARG A 226 -12.07 -21.32 -13.17
C ARG A 226 -13.50 -21.41 -13.70
N PRO A 227 -13.93 -20.53 -14.65
CA PRO A 227 -13.16 -19.42 -15.22
C PRO A 227 -12.79 -18.36 -14.17
N GLN A 228 -11.67 -17.65 -14.41
CA GLN A 228 -11.17 -16.64 -13.48
C GLN A 228 -12.23 -15.54 -13.26
N PRO A 229 -12.53 -15.19 -11.99
CA PRO A 229 -13.52 -14.17 -11.67
C PRO A 229 -13.21 -12.83 -12.31
N LYS A 230 -14.21 -12.21 -12.96
CA LYS A 230 -14.08 -10.92 -13.61
C LYS A 230 -14.22 -9.78 -12.60
N PHE A 231 -13.39 -8.75 -12.75
CA PHE A 231 -13.49 -7.54 -11.96
C PHE A 231 -14.76 -6.75 -12.28
N GLY A 232 -15.41 -6.25 -11.25
CA GLY A 232 -16.49 -5.27 -11.30
C GLY A 232 -16.63 -4.60 -9.93
N HIS A 233 -17.25 -3.41 -9.89
CA HIS A 233 -17.62 -2.82 -8.61
C HIS A 233 -18.71 -3.68 -7.95
N GLY A 234 -18.52 -4.06 -6.68
CA GLY A 234 -19.42 -4.98 -5.98
C GLY A 234 -19.28 -6.44 -6.41
N ALA A 235 -18.43 -6.78 -7.39
CA ALA A 235 -18.17 -8.16 -7.75
C ALA A 235 -17.58 -8.92 -6.55
N ALA A 236 -18.01 -10.18 -6.38
CA ALA A 236 -17.55 -11.05 -5.30
C ALA A 236 -17.11 -12.41 -5.85
N ALA A 237 -16.09 -12.98 -5.24
CA ALA A 237 -15.63 -14.33 -5.55
C ALA A 237 -15.07 -15.01 -4.30
N THR A 238 -15.41 -16.27 -4.07
CA THR A 238 -14.81 -17.08 -3.01
C THR A 238 -13.50 -17.68 -3.52
N LEU A 239 -12.42 -17.47 -2.77
CA LEU A 239 -11.10 -18.06 -2.97
C LEU A 239 -10.87 -19.11 -1.89
N LEU A 240 -10.26 -20.23 -2.24
CA LEU A 240 -9.94 -21.30 -1.28
C LEU A 240 -8.45 -21.18 -0.90
N THR A 241 -8.17 -21.23 0.39
CA THR A 241 -6.80 -21.23 0.92
C THR A 241 -6.62 -22.43 1.85
N ASP A 242 -5.40 -22.72 2.25
CA ASP A 242 -5.10 -23.70 3.31
C ASP A 242 -5.73 -23.35 4.67
N ARG A 243 -6.18 -22.10 4.83
CA ARG A 243 -6.80 -21.54 6.05
C ARG A 243 -8.33 -21.41 5.94
N GLY A 244 -8.91 -21.89 4.85
CA GLY A 244 -10.35 -21.83 4.57
C GLY A 244 -10.71 -20.87 3.43
N GLU A 245 -11.98 -20.50 3.40
CA GLU A 245 -12.53 -19.60 2.39
C GLU A 245 -12.20 -18.13 2.69
N VAL A 246 -11.81 -17.40 1.66
CA VAL A 246 -11.60 -15.96 1.69
C VAL A 246 -12.44 -15.29 0.61
N MET A 247 -13.22 -14.30 0.98
CA MET A 247 -14.03 -13.52 0.04
C MET A 247 -13.19 -12.42 -0.63
N LEU A 248 -13.13 -12.42 -1.95
CA LEU A 248 -12.59 -11.33 -2.73
C LEU A 248 -13.74 -10.41 -3.17
N LEU A 249 -13.68 -9.13 -2.78
CA LEU A 249 -14.62 -8.08 -3.18
C LEU A 249 -13.94 -7.06 -4.10
N GLY A 250 -14.63 -6.63 -5.16
CA GLY A 250 -14.18 -5.61 -6.09
C GLY A 250 -14.77 -4.24 -5.77
N CYS A 251 -13.92 -3.23 -5.69
CA CYS A 251 -14.32 -1.83 -5.60
C CYS A 251 -13.66 -1.03 -6.73
N TYR A 252 -14.36 -0.12 -7.41
CA TYR A 252 -13.69 0.82 -8.30
C TYR A 252 -12.65 1.62 -7.51
N HIS A 253 -11.50 1.88 -8.16
CA HIS A 253 -10.42 2.63 -7.51
C HIS A 253 -10.88 4.04 -7.14
N PRO A 254 -10.62 4.56 -5.92
CA PRO A 254 -11.03 5.88 -5.47
C PRO A 254 -10.17 7.01 -6.08
N SER A 255 -9.83 6.88 -7.37
CA SER A 255 -9.07 7.88 -8.12
C SER A 255 -9.91 9.12 -8.40
N GLN A 256 -9.25 10.27 -8.57
CA GLN A 256 -9.90 11.51 -8.97
C GLN A 256 -10.76 11.33 -10.22
N GLN A 257 -10.26 10.59 -11.22
CA GLN A 257 -11.02 10.31 -12.44
C GLN A 257 -12.35 9.63 -12.14
N ASN A 258 -12.38 8.59 -11.30
CA ASN A 258 -13.61 7.87 -11.00
C ASN A 258 -14.57 8.67 -10.12
N THR A 259 -14.05 9.46 -9.18
CA THR A 259 -14.87 10.27 -8.26
C THR A 259 -15.43 11.52 -8.92
N PHE A 260 -14.65 12.23 -9.75
CA PHE A 260 -15.13 13.43 -10.44
C PHE A 260 -16.10 13.14 -11.59
N THR A 261 -15.96 11.98 -12.23
CA THR A 261 -16.90 11.57 -13.30
C THR A 261 -18.16 10.91 -12.77
N GLY A 262 -18.31 10.75 -11.44
CA GLY A 262 -19.44 10.05 -10.84
C GLY A 262 -19.45 8.53 -11.06
N LYS A 263 -18.40 7.96 -11.67
CA LYS A 263 -18.25 6.51 -11.86
C LYS A 263 -18.14 5.78 -10.50
N LEU A 264 -17.61 6.44 -9.49
CA LEU A 264 -17.56 5.98 -8.11
C LEU A 264 -18.13 7.07 -7.20
N THR A 265 -19.25 6.78 -6.56
CA THR A 265 -19.92 7.68 -5.60
C THR A 265 -19.61 7.28 -4.16
N THR A 266 -19.89 8.19 -3.21
CA THR A 266 -19.77 7.90 -1.78
C THR A 266 -20.68 6.74 -1.37
N ALA A 267 -21.92 6.70 -1.85
CA ALA A 267 -22.86 5.62 -1.53
C ALA A 267 -22.35 4.24 -2.02
N MET A 268 -21.76 4.19 -3.21
CA MET A 268 -21.13 2.96 -3.72
C MET A 268 -19.96 2.49 -2.85
N LEU A 269 -19.13 3.41 -2.37
CA LEU A 269 -18.05 3.09 -1.43
C LEU A 269 -18.63 2.55 -0.13
N ASP A 270 -19.62 3.24 0.45
CA ASP A 270 -20.22 2.86 1.72
C ASP A 270 -20.87 1.46 1.65
N ASP A 271 -21.53 1.12 0.54
CA ASP A 271 -22.07 -0.22 0.32
C ASP A 271 -20.98 -1.30 0.33
N VAL A 272 -19.91 -1.11 -0.47
CA VAL A 272 -18.86 -2.12 -0.57
C VAL A 272 -18.04 -2.24 0.71
N PHE A 273 -17.68 -1.12 1.35
CA PHE A 273 -16.92 -1.15 2.61
C PHE A 273 -17.75 -1.66 3.78
N GLY A 274 -19.05 -1.32 3.83
CA GLY A 274 -19.98 -1.88 4.80
C GLY A 274 -20.18 -3.38 4.66
N LYS A 275 -20.26 -3.90 3.41
CA LYS A 275 -20.25 -5.34 3.13
C LYS A 275 -18.95 -5.99 3.59
N ALA A 276 -17.80 -5.39 3.25
CA ALA A 276 -16.49 -5.90 3.63
C ALA A 276 -16.33 -5.99 5.16
N SER A 277 -16.73 -4.94 5.90
CA SER A 277 -16.68 -4.90 7.38
C SER A 277 -17.54 -6.00 8.00
N LYS A 278 -18.80 -6.15 7.52
CA LYS A 278 -19.71 -7.20 8.00
C LYS A 278 -19.18 -8.62 7.73
N MET A 279 -18.70 -8.89 6.50
CA MET A 279 -18.16 -10.20 6.13
C MET A 279 -16.85 -10.53 6.85
N ALA A 280 -16.03 -9.52 7.15
CA ALA A 280 -14.84 -9.65 7.96
C ALA A 280 -15.14 -9.76 9.47
N ASP A 281 -16.41 -9.59 9.89
CA ASP A 281 -16.85 -9.58 11.29
C ASP A 281 -16.02 -8.58 12.14
N ILE A 282 -15.83 -7.38 11.61
CA ILE A 282 -15.18 -6.25 12.30
C ILE A 282 -16.30 -5.37 12.87
N ARG A 283 -16.25 -5.13 14.19
CA ARG A 283 -17.23 -4.33 14.93
C ARG A 283 -16.61 -3.04 15.44
#